data_ee4a9b9b96c531b544f325c2c1984734
#
_entry.id   ee4a9b9b96c531b544f325c2c1984734
#
_cell.length_a   1.000
_cell.length_b   1.000
_cell.length_c   1.000
_cell.angle_alpha   90.00
_cell.angle_beta   90.00
_cell.angle_gamma   90.00
#
_symmetry.space_group_name_H-M   'P 1'
#
loop_
_entity.id
_entity.type
_entity.pdbx_description
1 polymer ?
#
loop_
_entity_poly.entity_id
_entity_poly.type
_entity_poly.pdbx_seq_one_letter_code
_entity_poly.pdbx_strand_id
1 'polypeptide(L)'
;IRARLVGSEMCIRDSTKTFEGVITNLERKYLETESDWKREEISQYQSEKECSGCNGLRLKEEALCIKISKKNISEVTRLSIKEANQWFINLPKELNEKQNEIAQHVLKEINERLKFLVNVGLDYLNLSRASGTLSGGESQRIRLASQIGSGLQGVLYVLDEPSIGLHQKDNSKLLEALKRLRDLGNSVIVVEHDEEAMLTSDPVSYTHLRAHETSS
;
A
#
# COMPACT_ATOMS: atom_id res chain seq x y z
N ILE A 1 -52.65 20.42 10.45
CA ILE A 1 -53.26 19.58 11.52
C ILE A 1 -52.36 19.71 12.74
N ARG A 2 -52.81 20.52 13.75
CA ARG A 2 -52.09 20.62 15.03
C ARG A 2 -52.48 19.41 15.88
N ALA A 3 -51.58 18.47 16.04
CA ALA A 3 -51.71 17.45 17.07
C ALA A 3 -51.27 18.04 18.40
N ARG A 4 -52.21 18.28 19.31
CA ARG A 4 -51.97 18.73 20.67
C ARG A 4 -51.78 17.47 21.52
N LEU A 5 -50.52 17.13 21.83
CA LEU A 5 -50.22 16.14 22.87
C LEU A 5 -50.48 16.77 24.24
N VAL A 6 -51.51 16.27 24.92
CA VAL A 6 -51.84 16.65 26.30
C VAL A 6 -50.98 15.77 27.22
N GLY A 7 -50.15 16.40 28.06
CA GLY A 7 -49.58 15.72 29.22
C GLY A 7 -48.05 15.61 29.21
N SER A 8 -47.41 16.70 29.40
CA SER A 8 -46.24 17.07 30.20
C SER A 8 -45.72 18.39 29.64
N GLU A 9 -45.50 19.35 30.52
CA GLU A 9 -44.88 20.64 30.17
C GLU A 9 -43.42 20.42 29.75
N MET A 10 -43.21 19.92 28.58
CA MET A 10 -41.93 20.03 27.91
C MET A 10 -41.91 21.43 27.30
N CYS A 11 -41.29 22.37 27.98
CA CYS A 11 -40.94 23.67 27.41
C CYS A 11 -40.11 23.45 26.16
N ILE A 12 -40.76 23.42 24.99
CA ILE A 12 -40.08 23.56 23.71
C ILE A 12 -39.57 25.00 23.74
N ARG A 13 -38.29 25.16 24.13
CA ARG A 13 -37.59 26.42 23.93
C ARG A 13 -37.42 26.54 22.42
N ASP A 14 -38.25 27.36 21.79
CA ASP A 14 -38.03 27.81 20.41
C ASP A 14 -36.76 28.66 20.37
N SER A 15 -35.60 28.00 20.35
CA SER A 15 -34.36 28.70 20.12
C SER A 15 -34.19 28.78 18.60
N THR A 16 -34.31 29.95 18.03
CA THR A 16 -33.90 30.25 16.64
C THR A 16 -32.40 30.14 16.52
N LYS A 17 -31.89 28.92 16.40
CA LYS A 17 -30.51 28.69 15.98
C LYS A 17 -30.51 28.55 14.47
N THR A 18 -29.63 29.30 13.83
CA THR A 18 -29.36 29.12 12.39
C THR A 18 -28.88 27.67 12.15
N PHE A 19 -29.56 27.00 11.24
CA PHE A 19 -29.14 25.66 10.84
C PHE A 19 -27.83 25.75 10.08
N GLU A 20 -26.75 25.15 10.59
CA GLU A 20 -25.41 25.22 10.01
C GLU A 20 -25.24 24.42 8.70
N GLY A 21 -26.23 23.60 8.34
CA GLY A 21 -26.17 22.71 7.19
C GLY A 21 -25.58 21.33 7.56
N VAL A 22 -25.95 20.32 6.74
CA VAL A 22 -25.53 18.93 7.02
C VAL A 22 -24.04 18.76 6.83
N ILE A 23 -23.48 19.33 5.76
CA ILE A 23 -22.05 19.20 5.41
C ILE A 23 -21.18 19.82 6.50
N THR A 24 -21.44 21.09 6.86
CA THR A 24 -20.69 21.82 7.89
C THR A 24 -20.77 21.11 9.26
N ASN A 25 -21.95 20.55 9.59
CA ASN A 25 -22.13 19.79 10.82
C ASN A 25 -21.30 18.51 10.83
N LEU A 26 -21.27 17.76 9.72
CA LEU A 26 -20.48 16.54 9.59
C LEU A 26 -18.97 16.83 9.60
N GLU A 27 -18.52 17.87 8.91
CA GLU A 27 -17.12 18.32 8.93
C GLU A 27 -16.67 18.69 10.35
N ARG A 28 -17.46 19.49 11.06
CA ARG A 28 -17.18 19.84 12.45
C ARG A 28 -17.12 18.61 13.34
N LYS A 29 -18.10 17.72 13.25
CA LYS A 29 -18.11 16.45 14.01
C LYS A 29 -16.91 15.57 13.71
N TYR A 30 -16.46 15.51 12.48
CA TYR A 30 -15.27 14.75 12.07
C TYR A 30 -14.00 15.31 12.73
N LEU A 31 -13.87 16.62 12.80
CA LEU A 31 -12.73 17.30 13.42
C LEU A 31 -12.75 17.23 14.96
N GLU A 32 -13.93 17.37 15.58
CA GLU A 32 -14.08 17.44 17.04
C GLU A 32 -14.11 16.05 17.71
N THR A 33 -14.39 14.98 16.97
CA THR A 33 -14.49 13.65 17.58
C THR A 33 -13.12 13.04 17.87
N GLU A 34 -12.94 12.51 19.08
CA GLU A 34 -11.76 11.75 19.48
C GLU A 34 -11.90 10.23 19.22
N SER A 35 -13.11 9.78 18.87
CA SER A 35 -13.40 8.37 18.64
C SER A 35 -13.12 7.98 17.19
N ASP A 36 -12.18 7.05 16.97
CA ASP A 36 -11.83 6.54 15.65
C ASP A 36 -13.01 5.86 14.95
N TRP A 37 -13.86 5.16 15.70
CA TRP A 37 -15.08 4.54 15.17
C TRP A 37 -16.06 5.59 14.59
N LYS A 38 -16.26 6.71 15.28
CA LYS A 38 -17.12 7.79 14.76
C LYS A 38 -16.52 8.50 13.54
N ARG A 39 -15.21 8.63 13.49
CA ARG A 39 -14.51 9.14 12.29
C ARG A 39 -14.72 8.23 11.11
N GLU A 40 -14.61 6.93 11.32
CA GLU A 40 -14.82 5.92 10.27
C GLU A 40 -16.28 5.94 9.77
N GLU A 41 -17.26 6.05 10.66
CA GLU A 41 -18.67 6.19 10.29
C GLU A 41 -18.92 7.46 9.44
N ILE A 42 -18.33 8.60 9.81
CA ILE A 42 -18.49 9.84 9.04
C ILE A 42 -17.71 9.78 7.72
N SER A 43 -16.57 9.09 7.68
CA SER A 43 -15.74 8.96 6.47
C SER A 43 -16.47 8.21 5.33
N GLN A 44 -17.47 7.38 5.65
CA GLN A 44 -18.31 6.70 4.64
C GLN A 44 -19.10 7.68 3.77
N TYR A 45 -19.34 8.88 4.27
CA TYR A 45 -20.02 9.96 3.51
C TYR A 45 -19.06 10.89 2.77
N GLN A 46 -17.75 10.65 2.89
CA GLN A 46 -16.72 11.40 2.19
C GLN A 46 -16.31 10.67 0.91
N SER A 47 -16.14 11.40 -0.16
CA SER A 47 -15.54 10.90 -1.39
C SER A 47 -14.23 11.62 -1.66
N GLU A 48 -13.20 10.88 -2.06
CA GLU A 48 -11.94 11.47 -2.50
C GLU A 48 -12.17 12.17 -3.85
N LYS A 49 -11.87 13.46 -3.91
CA LYS A 49 -11.82 14.24 -5.15
C LYS A 49 -10.38 14.64 -5.45
N GLU A 50 -10.07 14.65 -6.72
CA GLU A 50 -8.79 15.22 -7.16
C GLU A 50 -8.70 16.69 -6.74
N CYS A 51 -7.56 17.05 -6.15
CA CYS A 51 -7.31 18.44 -5.76
C CYS A 51 -7.27 19.34 -6.99
N SER A 52 -8.13 20.38 -7.01
CA SER A 52 -8.18 21.34 -8.12
C SER A 52 -6.89 22.16 -8.27
N GLY A 53 -6.08 22.30 -7.22
CA GLY A 53 -4.82 23.03 -7.26
C GLY A 53 -3.66 22.24 -7.86
N CYS A 54 -3.69 20.90 -7.77
CA CYS A 54 -2.61 20.06 -8.33
C CYS A 54 -3.14 19.01 -9.33
N ASN A 55 -4.44 18.99 -9.64
CA ASN A 55 -5.07 18.05 -10.57
C ASN A 55 -4.63 16.58 -10.34
N GLY A 56 -4.60 16.16 -9.08
CA GLY A 56 -4.18 14.81 -8.68
C GLY A 56 -2.67 14.55 -8.73
N LEU A 57 -1.84 15.53 -9.10
CA LEU A 57 -0.39 15.35 -9.23
C LEU A 57 0.36 15.35 -7.88
N ARG A 58 -0.30 15.77 -6.78
CA ARG A 58 0.23 15.81 -5.40
C ARG A 58 1.46 16.71 -5.19
N LEU A 59 1.88 17.43 -6.22
CA LEU A 59 3.07 18.30 -6.22
C LEU A 59 2.73 19.68 -6.76
N LYS A 60 3.51 20.69 -6.35
CA LYS A 60 3.43 22.04 -6.89
C LYS A 60 4.04 22.08 -8.31
N GLU A 61 3.60 23.05 -9.10
CA GLU A 61 4.09 23.23 -10.48
C GLU A 61 5.62 23.40 -10.56
N GLU A 62 6.21 24.12 -9.60
CA GLU A 62 7.65 24.32 -9.54
C GLU A 62 8.42 22.99 -9.43
N ALA A 63 7.90 22.03 -8.65
CA ALA A 63 8.50 20.70 -8.53
C ALA A 63 8.35 19.87 -9.82
N LEU A 64 7.26 20.08 -10.56
CA LEU A 64 6.99 19.39 -11.83
C LEU A 64 7.81 19.93 -13.00
N CYS A 65 8.39 21.13 -12.86
CA CYS A 65 9.32 21.70 -13.85
C CYS A 65 10.64 20.92 -13.95
N ILE A 66 11.01 20.18 -12.88
CA ILE A 66 12.24 19.37 -12.87
C ILE A 66 11.97 18.10 -13.68
N LYS A 67 12.73 17.92 -14.76
CA LYS A 67 12.63 16.77 -15.65
C LYS A 67 13.94 16.03 -15.76
N ILE A 68 13.89 14.70 -15.74
CA ILE A 68 15.00 13.81 -16.02
C ILE A 68 14.60 13.01 -17.27
N SER A 69 15.43 13.05 -18.31
CA SER A 69 15.10 12.38 -19.58
C SER A 69 13.70 12.72 -20.08
N LYS A 70 13.36 14.01 -20.10
CA LYS A 70 12.08 14.59 -20.56
C LYS A 70 10.85 14.26 -19.70
N LYS A 71 10.97 13.43 -18.66
CA LYS A 71 9.86 13.07 -17.75
C LYS A 71 10.03 13.74 -16.40
N ASN A 72 8.91 14.20 -15.83
CA ASN A 72 8.86 14.65 -14.45
C ASN A 72 8.51 13.49 -13.50
N ILE A 73 8.63 13.71 -12.20
CA ILE A 73 8.38 12.66 -11.20
C ILE A 73 6.96 12.11 -11.26
N SER A 74 5.94 12.92 -11.54
CA SER A 74 4.56 12.49 -11.62
C SER A 74 4.32 11.57 -12.84
N GLU A 75 4.94 11.87 -13.96
CA GLU A 75 4.88 11.02 -15.16
C GLU A 75 5.55 9.66 -14.91
N VAL A 76 6.68 9.65 -14.21
CA VAL A 76 7.38 8.41 -13.87
C VAL A 76 6.60 7.57 -12.88
N THR A 77 6.00 8.17 -11.85
CA THR A 77 5.21 7.44 -10.85
C THR A 77 3.90 6.87 -11.40
N ARG A 78 3.39 7.39 -12.51
CA ARG A 78 2.21 6.86 -13.20
C ARG A 78 2.51 5.65 -14.10
N LEU A 79 3.77 5.41 -14.43
CA LEU A 79 4.16 4.21 -15.14
C LEU A 79 3.88 2.97 -14.29
N SER A 80 3.57 1.86 -14.95
CA SER A 80 3.58 0.56 -14.27
C SER A 80 4.98 0.26 -13.73
N ILE A 81 5.07 -0.53 -12.67
CA ILE A 81 6.37 -0.93 -12.08
C ILE A 81 7.28 -1.55 -13.14
N LYS A 82 6.71 -2.34 -14.07
CA LYS A 82 7.45 -2.91 -15.19
C LYS A 82 8.02 -1.84 -16.12
N GLU A 83 7.21 -0.88 -16.53
CA GLU A 83 7.64 0.22 -17.40
C GLU A 83 8.64 1.14 -16.69
N ALA A 84 8.40 1.44 -15.41
CA ALA A 84 9.31 2.22 -14.59
C ALA A 84 10.67 1.53 -14.47
N ASN A 85 10.69 0.21 -14.21
CA ASN A 85 11.94 -0.55 -14.16
C ASN A 85 12.71 -0.50 -15.47
N GLN A 86 12.04 -0.65 -16.61
CA GLN A 86 12.68 -0.51 -17.93
C GLN A 86 13.22 0.88 -18.18
N TRP A 87 12.47 1.91 -17.77
CA TRP A 87 12.89 3.30 -17.91
C TRP A 87 14.14 3.59 -17.07
N PHE A 88 14.17 3.17 -15.80
CA PHE A 88 15.34 3.36 -14.93
C PHE A 88 16.57 2.57 -15.40
N ILE A 89 16.41 1.39 -15.97
CA ILE A 89 17.51 0.62 -16.56
C ILE A 89 18.12 1.33 -17.78
N ASN A 90 17.30 2.01 -18.57
CA ASN A 90 17.77 2.72 -19.78
C ASN A 90 18.25 4.15 -19.48
N LEU A 91 17.85 4.73 -18.36
CA LEU A 91 18.15 6.10 -17.99
C LEU A 91 19.67 6.46 -18.05
N PRO A 92 20.62 5.60 -17.62
CA PRO A 92 22.04 5.90 -17.72
C PRO A 92 22.54 6.21 -19.14
N LYS A 93 21.86 5.71 -20.17
CA LYS A 93 22.23 5.97 -21.58
C LYS A 93 21.87 7.39 -22.04
N GLU A 94 20.95 8.03 -21.34
CA GLU A 94 20.44 9.37 -21.65
C GLU A 94 21.07 10.46 -20.76
N LEU A 95 21.81 10.06 -19.72
CA LEU A 95 22.49 10.95 -18.79
C LEU A 95 23.95 11.20 -19.26
N ASN A 96 24.47 12.37 -18.94
CA ASN A 96 25.90 12.65 -19.15
C ASN A 96 26.76 11.96 -18.07
N GLU A 97 28.10 11.89 -18.27
CA GLU A 97 29.03 11.19 -17.38
C GLU A 97 28.93 11.67 -15.92
N LYS A 98 28.91 12.99 -15.70
CA LYS A 98 28.78 13.56 -14.35
C LYS A 98 27.46 13.23 -13.68
N GLN A 99 26.36 13.24 -14.43
CA GLN A 99 25.04 12.85 -13.90
C GLN A 99 25.00 11.37 -13.57
N ASN A 100 25.62 10.52 -14.39
CA ASN A 100 25.71 9.09 -14.13
C ASN A 100 26.52 8.78 -12.87
N GLU A 101 27.63 9.46 -12.64
CA GLU A 101 28.44 9.32 -11.44
C GLU A 101 27.63 9.65 -10.17
N ILE A 102 26.89 10.75 -10.19
CA ILE A 102 26.03 11.16 -9.08
C ILE A 102 24.87 10.18 -8.86
N ALA A 103 24.24 9.71 -9.95
CA ALA A 103 23.03 8.90 -9.90
C ALA A 103 23.29 7.40 -9.65
N GLN A 104 24.52 6.92 -9.82
CA GLN A 104 24.88 5.50 -9.81
C GLN A 104 24.32 4.73 -8.60
N HIS A 105 24.56 5.23 -7.39
CA HIS A 105 24.10 4.56 -6.17
C HIS A 105 22.57 4.58 -6.06
N VAL A 106 21.95 5.71 -6.35
CA VAL A 106 20.50 5.86 -6.29
C VAL A 106 19.80 4.98 -7.32
N LEU A 107 20.32 4.95 -8.55
CA LEU A 107 19.77 4.10 -9.62
C LEU A 107 19.93 2.61 -9.31
N LYS A 108 21.03 2.20 -8.69
CA LYS A 108 21.21 0.82 -8.25
C LYS A 108 20.12 0.40 -7.27
N GLU A 109 19.90 1.19 -6.21
CA GLU A 109 18.86 0.89 -5.23
C GLU A 109 17.45 0.90 -5.82
N ILE A 110 17.13 1.88 -6.67
CA ILE A 110 15.82 1.94 -7.34
C ILE A 110 15.60 0.71 -8.19
N ASN A 111 16.59 0.33 -9.01
CA ASN A 111 16.49 -0.83 -9.88
C ASN A 111 16.37 -2.14 -9.10
N GLU A 112 17.07 -2.31 -7.98
CA GLU A 112 16.96 -3.49 -7.13
C GLU A 112 15.55 -3.62 -6.54
N ARG A 113 14.98 -2.52 -6.03
CA ARG A 113 13.62 -2.50 -5.47
C ARG A 113 12.55 -2.73 -6.53
N LEU A 114 12.65 -2.07 -7.68
CA LEU A 114 11.71 -2.26 -8.80
C LEU A 114 11.78 -3.68 -9.37
N LYS A 115 12.99 -4.21 -9.54
CA LYS A 115 13.20 -5.61 -9.98
C LYS A 115 12.57 -6.60 -9.01
N PHE A 116 12.70 -6.34 -7.69
CA PHE A 116 12.04 -7.19 -6.70
C PHE A 116 10.51 -7.12 -6.83
N LEU A 117 9.93 -5.91 -6.95
CA LEU A 117 8.48 -5.74 -7.14
C LEU A 117 7.97 -6.49 -8.39
N VAL A 118 8.73 -6.46 -9.49
CA VAL A 118 8.42 -7.28 -10.68
C VAL A 118 8.50 -8.78 -10.37
N ASN A 119 9.51 -9.22 -9.63
CA ASN A 119 9.68 -10.62 -9.28
C ASN A 119 8.58 -11.18 -8.38
N VAL A 120 7.99 -10.35 -7.51
CA VAL A 120 6.87 -10.75 -6.64
C VAL A 120 5.49 -10.55 -7.29
N GLY A 121 5.44 -10.34 -8.61
CA GLY A 121 4.20 -10.26 -9.37
C GLY A 121 3.43 -8.95 -9.18
N LEU A 122 4.09 -7.85 -8.84
CA LEU A 122 3.49 -6.51 -8.70
C LEU A 122 3.81 -5.59 -9.89
N ASP A 123 4.17 -6.15 -11.03
CA ASP A 123 4.61 -5.43 -12.22
C ASP A 123 3.53 -4.53 -12.84
N TYR A 124 2.25 -4.86 -12.61
CA TYR A 124 1.07 -4.12 -13.09
C TYR A 124 0.73 -2.88 -12.25
N LEU A 125 1.21 -2.79 -11.01
CA LEU A 125 0.97 -1.63 -10.14
C LEU A 125 1.72 -0.40 -10.63
N ASN A 126 1.25 0.77 -10.23
CA ASN A 126 1.99 2.02 -10.38
C ASN A 126 2.34 2.64 -9.03
N LEU A 127 3.39 3.47 -8.99
CA LEU A 127 3.87 4.09 -7.75
C LEU A 127 2.96 5.23 -7.26
N SER A 128 2.03 5.72 -8.11
CA SER A 128 1.07 6.76 -7.75
C SER A 128 -0.17 6.21 -7.03
N ARG A 129 -0.36 4.89 -6.99
CA ARG A 129 -1.53 4.25 -6.37
C ARG A 129 -1.56 4.51 -4.87
N ALA A 130 -2.73 4.84 -4.35
CA ALA A 130 -2.93 5.06 -2.92
C ALA A 130 -2.82 3.75 -2.14
N SER A 131 -2.12 3.75 -1.01
CA SER A 131 -1.90 2.56 -0.18
C SER A 131 -3.19 1.92 0.32
N GLY A 132 -4.22 2.70 0.62
CA GLY A 132 -5.53 2.21 1.05
C GLY A 132 -6.29 1.41 -0.01
N THR A 133 -5.87 1.44 -1.28
CA THR A 133 -6.49 0.67 -2.37
C THR A 133 -5.79 -0.67 -2.64
N LEU A 134 -4.71 -0.96 -1.92
CA LEU A 134 -3.93 -2.18 -2.06
C LEU A 134 -4.62 -3.34 -1.33
N SER A 135 -4.56 -4.53 -1.90
CA SER A 135 -4.94 -5.75 -1.18
C SER A 135 -3.93 -6.08 -0.08
N GLY A 136 -4.32 -6.94 0.88
CA GLY A 136 -3.43 -7.39 1.94
C GLY A 136 -2.14 -8.00 1.40
N GLY A 137 -2.23 -8.91 0.41
CA GLY A 137 -1.08 -9.54 -0.23
C GLY A 137 -0.21 -8.54 -1.00
N GLU A 138 -0.79 -7.57 -1.72
CA GLU A 138 -0.02 -6.49 -2.38
C GLU A 138 0.78 -5.68 -1.35
N SER A 139 0.14 -5.27 -0.26
CA SER A 139 0.76 -4.48 0.81
C SER A 139 1.91 -5.25 1.47
N GLN A 140 1.75 -6.54 1.71
CA GLN A 140 2.76 -7.40 2.30
C GLN A 140 3.99 -7.54 1.38
N ARG A 141 3.77 -7.77 0.08
CA ARG A 141 4.86 -7.85 -0.91
C ARG A 141 5.60 -6.53 -1.09
N ILE A 142 4.89 -5.39 -1.02
CA ILE A 142 5.54 -4.06 -1.05
C ILE A 142 6.43 -3.85 0.18
N ARG A 143 5.98 -4.28 1.37
CA ARG A 143 6.81 -4.22 2.59
C ARG A 143 8.08 -5.06 2.44
N LEU A 144 7.97 -6.26 1.90
CA LEU A 144 9.14 -7.10 1.60
C LEU A 144 10.12 -6.39 0.65
N ALA A 145 9.63 -5.77 -0.42
CA ALA A 145 10.45 -5.02 -1.35
C ALA A 145 11.23 -3.88 -0.70
N SER A 146 10.60 -3.17 0.24
CA SER A 146 11.25 -2.07 0.96
C SER A 146 12.39 -2.55 1.87
N GLN A 147 12.31 -3.78 2.37
CA GLN A 147 13.27 -4.35 3.31
C GLN A 147 14.47 -4.99 2.63
N ILE A 148 14.30 -5.59 1.46
CA ILE A 148 15.40 -6.17 0.68
C ILE A 148 16.44 -5.10 0.29
N GLY A 149 15.98 -3.91 -0.10
CA GLY A 149 16.87 -2.79 -0.40
C GLY A 149 17.58 -2.17 0.80
N SER A 150 17.20 -2.53 2.03
CA SER A 150 17.82 -1.98 3.24
C SER A 150 19.12 -2.70 3.63
N GLY A 151 19.40 -3.87 3.05
CA GLY A 151 20.58 -4.69 3.38
C GLY A 151 20.63 -5.16 4.84
N LEU A 152 19.51 -5.14 5.55
CA LEU A 152 19.42 -5.57 6.94
C LEU A 152 19.71 -7.07 7.04
N GLN A 153 20.53 -7.44 8.03
CA GLN A 153 20.89 -8.81 8.40
C GLN A 153 20.43 -9.12 9.82
N GLY A 154 20.15 -10.39 10.09
CA GLY A 154 19.72 -10.83 11.42
C GLY A 154 18.29 -10.45 11.78
N VAL A 155 17.44 -10.15 10.79
CA VAL A 155 16.02 -9.81 10.97
C VAL A 155 15.16 -11.07 10.86
N LEU A 156 14.12 -11.15 11.70
CA LEU A 156 13.08 -12.16 11.60
C LEU A 156 11.89 -11.61 10.77
N TYR A 157 11.60 -12.27 9.66
CA TYR A 157 10.42 -12.01 8.82
C TYR A 157 9.35 -13.05 9.10
N VAL A 158 8.14 -12.62 9.40
CA VAL A 158 6.98 -13.49 9.54
C VAL A 158 5.95 -13.10 8.48
N LEU A 159 5.61 -14.05 7.63
CA LEU A 159 4.75 -13.84 6.47
C LEU A 159 3.58 -14.80 6.56
N ASP A 160 2.38 -14.27 6.37
CA ASP A 160 1.14 -15.02 6.36
C ASP A 160 0.56 -15.03 4.94
N GLU A 161 0.51 -16.22 4.35
CA GLU A 161 0.03 -16.46 2.98
C GLU A 161 0.55 -15.46 1.92
N PRO A 162 1.87 -15.24 1.79
CA PRO A 162 2.40 -14.23 0.86
C PRO A 162 2.16 -14.59 -0.61
N SER A 163 1.84 -15.84 -0.94
CA SER A 163 1.49 -16.32 -2.29
C SER A 163 0.05 -16.02 -2.69
N ILE A 164 -0.81 -15.56 -1.74
CA ILE A 164 -2.23 -15.35 -2.02
C ILE A 164 -2.46 -14.39 -3.20
N GLY A 165 -3.27 -14.85 -4.15
CA GLY A 165 -3.59 -14.08 -5.36
C GLY A 165 -2.47 -14.04 -6.42
N LEU A 166 -1.40 -14.81 -6.26
CA LEU A 166 -0.38 -14.98 -7.30
C LEU A 166 -0.75 -16.09 -8.28
N HIS A 167 -0.32 -15.91 -9.52
CA HIS A 167 -0.30 -17.01 -10.49
C HIS A 167 0.87 -17.95 -10.18
N GLN A 168 0.73 -19.25 -10.46
CA GLN A 168 1.74 -20.28 -10.15
C GLN A 168 3.17 -19.90 -10.62
N LYS A 169 3.31 -19.27 -11.79
CA LYS A 169 4.61 -18.78 -12.28
C LYS A 169 5.25 -17.70 -11.42
N ASP A 170 4.45 -16.89 -10.74
CA ASP A 170 4.96 -15.80 -9.92
C ASP A 170 5.24 -16.28 -8.50
N ASN A 171 4.62 -17.39 -8.08
CA ASN A 171 4.91 -18.04 -6.81
C ASN A 171 6.38 -18.51 -6.73
N SER A 172 6.88 -19.19 -7.76
CA SER A 172 8.30 -19.62 -7.82
C SER A 172 9.27 -18.43 -7.66
N LYS A 173 8.95 -17.27 -8.26
CA LYS A 173 9.77 -16.05 -8.13
C LYS A 173 9.72 -15.47 -6.71
N LEU A 174 8.53 -15.51 -6.07
CA LEU A 174 8.39 -15.11 -4.68
C LEU A 174 9.25 -15.99 -3.77
N LEU A 175 9.18 -17.32 -3.93
CA LEU A 175 9.96 -18.26 -3.15
C LEU A 175 11.48 -18.04 -3.36
N GLU A 176 11.92 -17.77 -4.57
CA GLU A 176 13.31 -17.42 -4.87
C GLU A 176 13.74 -16.11 -4.16
N ALA A 177 12.87 -15.13 -4.13
CA ALA A 177 13.12 -13.88 -3.43
C ALA A 177 13.20 -14.07 -1.89
N LEU A 178 12.35 -14.92 -1.32
CA LEU A 178 12.39 -15.29 0.10
C LEU A 178 13.67 -16.07 0.47
N LYS A 179 14.12 -16.99 -0.40
CA LYS A 179 15.40 -17.67 -0.23
C LYS A 179 16.58 -16.69 -0.24
N ARG A 180 16.56 -15.69 -1.11
CA ARG A 180 17.59 -14.63 -1.10
C ARG A 180 17.59 -13.85 0.21
N LEU A 181 16.41 -13.54 0.78
CA LEU A 181 16.34 -12.88 2.11
C LEU A 181 16.99 -13.73 3.18
N ARG A 182 16.73 -15.05 3.20
CA ARG A 182 17.36 -15.99 4.12
C ARG A 182 18.89 -16.00 3.92
N ASP A 183 19.34 -16.10 2.69
CA ASP A 183 20.77 -16.20 2.34
C ASP A 183 21.56 -14.93 2.70
N LEU A 184 20.89 -13.78 2.85
CA LEU A 184 21.46 -12.55 3.42
C LEU A 184 21.67 -12.61 4.94
N GLY A 185 21.38 -13.75 5.59
CA GLY A 185 21.55 -13.93 7.04
C GLY A 185 20.31 -13.58 7.87
N ASN A 186 19.13 -13.61 7.26
CA ASN A 186 17.87 -13.38 7.94
C ASN A 186 17.14 -14.70 8.24
N SER A 187 16.20 -14.64 9.19
CA SER A 187 15.25 -15.73 9.45
C SER A 187 13.92 -15.41 8.80
N VAL A 188 13.37 -16.35 8.03
CA VAL A 188 12.08 -16.16 7.35
C VAL A 188 11.13 -17.28 7.77
N ILE A 189 10.03 -16.93 8.44
CA ILE A 189 8.93 -17.83 8.77
C ILE A 189 7.78 -17.53 7.83
N VAL A 190 7.30 -18.54 7.13
CA VAL A 190 6.20 -18.41 6.19
C VAL A 190 5.08 -19.36 6.59
N VAL A 191 3.87 -18.84 6.73
CA VAL A 191 2.66 -19.64 6.86
C VAL A 191 2.08 -19.78 5.46
N GLU A 192 2.02 -21.01 4.95
CA GLU A 192 1.58 -21.29 3.58
C GLU A 192 0.84 -22.61 3.48
N HIS A 193 -0.03 -22.70 2.47
CA HIS A 193 -0.76 -23.91 2.11
C HIS A 193 -0.30 -24.47 0.76
N ASP A 194 0.61 -23.78 0.08
CA ASP A 194 1.13 -24.16 -1.23
C ASP A 194 2.17 -25.28 -1.12
N GLU A 195 2.01 -26.33 -1.90
CA GLU A 195 2.89 -27.51 -1.88
C GLU A 195 4.33 -27.15 -2.30
N GLU A 196 4.51 -26.27 -3.30
CA GLU A 196 5.83 -25.85 -3.78
C GLU A 196 6.58 -25.08 -2.67
N ALA A 197 5.89 -24.25 -1.90
CA ALA A 197 6.45 -23.54 -0.75
C ALA A 197 6.92 -24.52 0.32
N MET A 198 6.11 -25.55 0.65
CA MET A 198 6.46 -26.56 1.63
C MET A 198 7.66 -27.38 1.21
N LEU A 199 7.72 -27.82 -0.06
CA LEU A 199 8.83 -28.64 -0.58
C LEU A 199 10.15 -27.87 -0.69
N THR A 200 10.10 -26.54 -0.78
CA THR A 200 11.29 -25.70 -0.94
C THR A 200 11.79 -25.07 0.35
N SER A 201 11.06 -25.24 1.45
CA SER A 201 11.45 -24.74 2.79
C SER A 201 12.48 -25.67 3.45
N ASP A 202 13.29 -25.12 4.36
CA ASP A 202 14.28 -25.89 5.11
C ASP A 202 13.58 -26.81 6.14
N PRO A 203 13.08 -26.36 7.30
CA PRO A 203 12.20 -27.13 8.17
C PRO A 203 10.72 -26.76 7.93
N VAL A 204 9.86 -27.77 8.00
CA VAL A 204 8.40 -27.60 7.97
C VAL A 204 7.83 -27.97 9.34
N SER A 205 7.04 -27.07 9.95
CA SER A 205 6.22 -27.37 11.13
C SER A 205 4.77 -27.57 10.68
N TYR A 206 4.20 -28.72 11.01
CA TYR A 206 2.87 -29.09 10.62
C TYR A 206 1.95 -29.18 11.83
N THR A 207 0.88 -28.39 11.88
CA THR A 207 -0.14 -28.46 12.93
C THR A 207 -1.36 -29.21 12.40
N HIS A 208 -1.61 -30.40 12.91
CA HIS A 208 -2.83 -31.16 12.64
C HIS A 208 -3.94 -30.61 13.54
N LEU A 209 -4.85 -29.82 13.01
CA LEU A 209 -6.12 -29.53 13.66
C LEU A 209 -6.97 -30.79 13.53
N ARG A 210 -7.05 -31.61 14.60
CA ARG A 210 -8.08 -32.64 14.69
C ARG A 210 -9.42 -31.92 14.60
N ALA A 211 -10.22 -32.28 13.59
CA ALA A 211 -11.63 -31.93 13.61
C ALA A 211 -12.20 -32.41 14.93
N HIS A 212 -12.82 -31.52 15.69
CA HIS A 212 -13.61 -31.89 16.85
C HIS A 212 -14.72 -32.82 16.32
N GLU A 213 -14.59 -34.12 16.58
CA GLU A 213 -15.69 -35.01 16.49
C GLU A 213 -16.72 -34.53 17.51
N THR A 214 -17.77 -33.89 17.02
CA THR A 214 -18.98 -33.68 17.80
C THR A 214 -19.59 -35.06 17.98
N SER A 215 -19.26 -35.69 19.10
CA SER A 215 -20.02 -36.83 19.59
C SER A 215 -21.39 -36.33 19.99
N SER A 216 -22.38 -36.78 19.23
CA SER A 216 -23.82 -36.76 19.55
C SER A 216 -24.14 -37.46 20.85
#